data_b42bc910faa4b0ea38a47d1f1066a98e
#
_entry.id   b42bc910faa4b0ea38a47d1f1066a98e
#
_cell.length_a   1.000
_cell.length_b   1.000
_cell.length_c   1.000
_cell.angle_alpha   90.00
_cell.angle_beta   90.00
_cell.angle_gamma   90.00
#
_symmetry.space_group_name_H-M   'P 1'
#
loop_
_entity.id
_entity.type
_entity.pdbx_description
1 polymer ?
#
loop_
_entity_poly.entity_id
_entity_poly.type
_entity_poly.pdbx_seq_one_letter_code
_entity_poly.pdbx_strand_id
1 'polypeptide(L)'
;GICYLVLALYRKLGVKLSGYIISAVIVGIVSPFTKQLVTDNAALNWILDMTFGGKGETSFCFFPYLSYVFLGYVFGKVIRRIPENEKGNFYKKSGIICGVTAAVWFAGCIITHPGVEEFFNYMLEQYRTPGLMKVIGSFCTIMFVFALSFFIMPVVEKWKFGYNKLCYYSKQISKMYAVHIGVYFAIAGFAAFYEFSVKECLIWSVAVLVITDLLVHGYIIIEDKI
;
A
#
# COMPACT_ATOMS: atom_id res chain seq x y z
N GLY A 1 -6.40 6.63 -10.21
CA GLY A 1 -6.84 6.75 -11.60
C GLY A 1 -7.31 5.43 -12.17
N ILE A 2 -6.49 4.75 -12.97
CA ILE A 2 -6.88 3.59 -13.81
C ILE A 2 -7.52 2.45 -13.01
N CYS A 3 -7.03 2.14 -11.81
CA CYS A 3 -7.62 1.09 -10.95
C CYS A 3 -9.10 1.34 -10.64
N TYR A 4 -9.50 2.60 -10.44
CA TYR A 4 -10.90 2.93 -10.21
C TYR A 4 -11.76 2.76 -11.46
N LEU A 5 -11.21 3.00 -12.66
CA LEU A 5 -11.91 2.72 -13.91
C LEU A 5 -12.16 1.23 -14.08
N VAL A 6 -11.18 0.37 -13.75
CA VAL A 6 -11.36 -1.09 -13.76
C VAL A 6 -12.42 -1.52 -12.76
N LEU A 7 -12.42 -0.99 -11.53
CA LEU A 7 -13.47 -1.27 -10.55
C LEU A 7 -14.86 -0.82 -11.04
N ALA A 8 -14.93 0.36 -11.65
CA ALA A 8 -16.19 0.88 -12.20
C ALA A 8 -16.71 -0.01 -13.33
N LEU A 9 -15.82 -0.49 -14.21
CA LEU A 9 -16.16 -1.44 -15.27
C LEU A 9 -16.68 -2.76 -14.70
N TYR A 10 -15.99 -3.35 -13.72
CA TYR A 10 -16.44 -4.59 -13.04
C TYR A 10 -17.82 -4.42 -12.41
N ARG A 11 -18.07 -3.26 -11.78
CA ARG A 11 -19.39 -2.93 -11.21
C ARG A 11 -20.46 -2.80 -12.31
N LYS A 12 -20.16 -2.13 -13.41
CA LYS A 12 -21.07 -1.97 -14.55
C LYS A 12 -21.41 -3.31 -15.18
N LEU A 13 -20.45 -4.24 -15.25
CA LEU A 13 -20.64 -5.60 -15.75
C LEU A 13 -21.35 -6.53 -14.74
N GLY A 14 -21.69 -6.06 -13.55
CA GLY A 14 -22.37 -6.85 -12.54
C GLY A 14 -21.53 -8.01 -11.98
N VAL A 15 -20.19 -7.91 -12.01
CA VAL A 15 -19.30 -8.98 -11.54
C VAL A 15 -19.58 -9.28 -10.06
N LYS A 16 -19.79 -10.56 -9.75
CA LYS A 16 -20.01 -11.03 -8.37
C LYS A 16 -18.74 -10.91 -7.54
N LEU A 17 -18.89 -10.89 -6.22
CA LEU A 17 -17.76 -10.73 -5.28
C LEU A 17 -16.66 -11.79 -5.48
N SER A 18 -17.03 -13.04 -5.80
CA SER A 18 -16.10 -14.10 -6.17
C SER A 18 -15.26 -13.78 -7.40
N GLY A 19 -15.82 -13.05 -8.37
CA GLY A 19 -15.08 -12.62 -9.56
C GLY A 19 -13.92 -11.68 -9.23
N TYR A 20 -14.09 -10.77 -8.26
CA TYR A 20 -12.99 -9.91 -7.79
C TYR A 20 -11.89 -10.72 -7.11
N ILE A 21 -12.25 -11.73 -6.31
CA ILE A 21 -11.27 -12.62 -5.66
C ILE A 21 -10.49 -13.41 -6.70
N ILE A 22 -11.20 -14.02 -7.66
CA ILE A 22 -10.58 -14.78 -8.75
C ILE A 22 -9.65 -13.88 -9.56
N SER A 23 -10.08 -12.67 -9.91
CA SER A 23 -9.25 -11.70 -10.63
C SER A 23 -8.00 -11.30 -9.82
N ALA A 24 -8.13 -11.09 -8.51
CA ALA A 24 -6.98 -10.79 -7.66
C ALA A 24 -5.96 -11.95 -7.65
N VAL A 25 -6.43 -13.18 -7.59
CA VAL A 25 -5.58 -14.38 -7.64
C VAL A 25 -4.90 -14.52 -9.00
N ILE A 26 -5.65 -14.36 -10.09
CA ILE A 26 -5.10 -14.43 -11.47
C ILE A 26 -4.02 -13.38 -11.65
N VAL A 27 -4.29 -12.12 -11.26
CA VAL A 27 -3.30 -11.03 -11.34
C VAL A 27 -2.06 -11.36 -10.53
N GLY A 28 -2.19 -11.88 -9.31
CA GLY A 28 -1.08 -12.26 -8.46
C GLY A 28 -0.24 -13.42 -9.03
N ILE A 29 -0.87 -14.39 -9.73
CA ILE A 29 -0.17 -15.50 -10.38
C ILE A 29 0.54 -15.00 -11.65
N VAL A 30 -0.10 -14.16 -12.46
CA VAL A 30 0.41 -13.72 -13.76
C VAL A 30 1.50 -12.65 -13.61
N SER A 31 1.40 -11.81 -12.58
CA SER A 31 2.29 -10.65 -12.37
C SER A 31 3.79 -10.97 -12.46
N PRO A 32 4.35 -12.04 -11.87
CA PRO A 32 5.77 -12.34 -11.99
C PRO A 32 6.23 -12.63 -13.44
N PHE A 33 5.34 -13.15 -14.27
CA PHE A 33 5.64 -13.46 -15.67
C PHE A 33 5.62 -12.24 -16.57
N THR A 34 4.91 -11.18 -16.18
CA THR A 34 4.82 -9.95 -16.98
C THR A 34 6.11 -9.14 -17.01
N LYS A 35 7.07 -9.39 -16.09
CA LYS A 35 8.42 -8.83 -16.11
C LYS A 35 9.18 -9.12 -17.41
N GLN A 36 8.83 -10.20 -18.10
CA GLN A 36 9.52 -10.64 -19.33
C GLN A 36 9.02 -9.90 -20.58
N LEU A 37 7.98 -9.08 -20.45
CA LEU A 37 7.40 -8.32 -21.54
C LEU A 37 8.30 -7.12 -21.89
N VAL A 38 9.28 -7.35 -22.73
CA VAL A 38 10.22 -6.34 -23.21
C VAL A 38 10.19 -6.34 -24.74
N THR A 39 10.32 -5.17 -25.36
CA THR A 39 10.35 -4.97 -26.81
C THR A 39 11.49 -4.01 -27.18
N ASP A 40 11.89 -3.99 -28.45
CA ASP A 40 12.92 -3.06 -28.92
C ASP A 40 12.42 -1.62 -29.09
N ASN A 41 11.11 -1.41 -29.02
CA ASN A 41 10.50 -0.08 -29.10
C ASN A 41 10.50 0.61 -27.74
N ALA A 42 11.25 1.71 -27.60
CA ALA A 42 11.39 2.44 -26.35
C ALA A 42 10.05 2.98 -25.79
N ALA A 43 9.17 3.51 -26.65
CA ALA A 43 7.88 4.04 -26.20
C ALA A 43 6.95 2.92 -25.72
N LEU A 44 6.95 1.77 -26.41
CA LEU A 44 6.16 0.62 -25.98
C LEU A 44 6.72 0.01 -24.70
N ASN A 45 8.04 -0.05 -24.53
CA ASN A 45 8.67 -0.49 -23.28
C ASN A 45 8.28 0.39 -22.11
N TRP A 46 8.20 1.71 -22.29
CA TRP A 46 7.76 2.62 -21.23
C TRP A 46 6.32 2.33 -20.80
N ILE A 47 5.41 2.09 -21.76
CA ILE A 47 4.02 1.70 -21.48
C ILE A 47 3.96 0.34 -20.77
N LEU A 48 4.75 -0.64 -21.26
CA LEU A 48 4.81 -1.97 -20.64
C LEU A 48 5.36 -1.90 -19.22
N ASP A 49 6.37 -1.06 -18.97
CA ASP A 49 6.95 -0.88 -17.65
C ASP A 49 5.96 -0.23 -16.68
N MET A 50 5.27 0.84 -17.10
CA MET A 50 4.19 1.45 -16.29
C MET A 50 3.04 0.49 -16.02
N THR A 51 2.73 -0.40 -16.96
CA THR A 51 1.60 -1.32 -16.85
C THR A 51 1.99 -2.57 -16.07
N PHE A 52 3.11 -3.18 -16.39
CA PHE A 52 3.52 -4.52 -15.97
C PHE A 52 4.83 -4.57 -15.17
N GLY A 53 5.66 -3.52 -15.22
CA GLY A 53 6.93 -3.44 -14.48
C GLY A 53 8.07 -4.22 -15.16
N GLY A 54 8.11 -4.29 -16.49
CA GLY A 54 9.04 -5.11 -17.24
C GLY A 54 10.52 -4.80 -16.97
N LYS A 55 10.95 -3.55 -17.14
CA LYS A 55 12.35 -3.13 -16.93
C LYS A 55 12.67 -2.72 -15.50
N GLY A 56 11.67 -2.59 -14.64
CA GLY A 56 11.85 -2.20 -13.25
C GLY A 56 12.22 -0.72 -13.03
N GLU A 57 12.02 0.14 -14.04
CA GLU A 57 12.23 1.58 -13.93
C GLU A 57 11.11 2.27 -13.17
N THR A 58 9.90 1.69 -13.19
CA THR A 58 8.73 2.21 -12.46
C THR A 58 8.56 1.53 -11.11
N SER A 59 8.29 2.32 -10.08
CA SER A 59 8.07 1.81 -8.72
C SER A 59 6.65 1.27 -8.50
N PHE A 60 5.68 1.71 -9.32
CA PHE A 60 4.26 1.35 -9.18
C PHE A 60 3.67 0.94 -10.52
N CYS A 61 3.63 -0.34 -10.76
CA CYS A 61 3.06 -0.90 -11.98
C CYS A 61 1.56 -1.13 -11.77
N PHE A 62 0.75 -0.70 -12.72
CA PHE A 62 -0.70 -0.77 -12.62
C PHE A 62 -1.23 -2.20 -12.43
N PHE A 63 -0.82 -3.14 -13.29
CA PHE A 63 -1.38 -4.48 -13.33
C PHE A 63 -1.14 -5.29 -12.05
N PRO A 64 0.09 -5.39 -11.51
CA PRO A 64 0.34 -6.14 -10.28
C PRO A 64 -0.46 -5.63 -9.08
N TYR A 65 -0.64 -4.31 -8.99
CA TYR A 65 -1.34 -3.68 -7.87
C TYR A 65 -2.86 -3.80 -7.93
N LEU A 66 -3.44 -4.21 -9.07
CA LEU A 66 -4.87 -4.50 -9.16
C LEU A 66 -5.34 -5.57 -8.18
N SER A 67 -4.47 -6.54 -7.82
CA SER A 67 -4.80 -7.55 -6.81
C SER A 67 -5.23 -6.91 -5.49
N TYR A 68 -4.47 -5.91 -5.01
CA TYR A 68 -4.79 -5.21 -3.76
C TYR A 68 -6.09 -4.40 -3.87
N VAL A 69 -6.34 -3.80 -5.03
CA VAL A 69 -7.55 -3.02 -5.28
C VAL A 69 -8.79 -3.92 -5.25
N PHE A 70 -8.73 -5.10 -5.86
CA PHE A 70 -9.82 -6.07 -5.83
C PHE A 70 -10.04 -6.63 -4.42
N LEU A 71 -8.99 -7.03 -3.71
CA LEU A 71 -9.08 -7.51 -2.34
C LEU A 71 -9.61 -6.43 -1.38
N GLY A 72 -9.15 -5.20 -1.52
CA GLY A 72 -9.64 -4.05 -0.75
C GLY A 72 -11.13 -3.78 -0.99
N TYR A 73 -11.59 -3.88 -2.25
CA TYR A 73 -13.01 -3.75 -2.58
C TYR A 73 -13.85 -4.87 -1.94
N VAL A 74 -13.36 -6.12 -2.03
CA VAL A 74 -14.01 -7.29 -1.39
C VAL A 74 -14.14 -7.07 0.11
N PHE A 75 -13.04 -6.70 0.76
CA PHE A 75 -13.03 -6.40 2.20
C PHE A 75 -14.02 -5.31 2.58
N GLY A 76 -14.02 -4.18 1.86
CA GLY A 76 -14.95 -3.09 2.10
C GLY A 76 -16.43 -3.50 1.93
N LYS A 77 -16.71 -4.42 1.02
CA LYS A 77 -18.08 -4.98 0.85
C LYS A 77 -18.45 -5.96 1.96
N VAL A 78 -17.50 -6.78 2.42
CA VAL A 78 -17.72 -7.73 3.52
C VAL A 78 -18.01 -6.96 4.81
N ILE A 79 -17.15 -6.00 5.18
CA ILE A 79 -17.27 -5.30 6.47
C ILE A 79 -18.55 -4.46 6.58
N ARG A 80 -19.03 -3.93 5.44
CA ARG A 80 -20.33 -3.19 5.41
C ARG A 80 -21.54 -4.05 5.65
N ARG A 81 -21.43 -5.37 5.50
CA ARG A 81 -22.53 -6.33 5.74
C ARG A 81 -22.55 -6.86 7.16
N ILE A 82 -21.48 -6.64 7.92
CA ILE A 82 -21.35 -7.12 9.29
C ILE A 82 -22.05 -6.13 10.23
N PRO A 83 -23.01 -6.57 11.05
CA PRO A 83 -23.66 -5.74 12.06
C PRO A 83 -22.63 -5.16 13.04
N GLU A 84 -22.89 -3.98 13.57
CA GLU A 84 -21.95 -3.28 14.48
C GLU A 84 -21.56 -4.13 15.69
N ASN A 85 -22.52 -4.83 16.28
CA ASN A 85 -22.33 -5.72 17.43
C ASN A 85 -21.45 -6.95 17.10
N GLU A 86 -21.29 -7.33 15.84
CA GLU A 86 -20.49 -8.48 15.40
C GLU A 86 -19.10 -8.07 14.90
N LYS A 87 -18.86 -6.78 14.64
CA LYS A 87 -17.58 -6.28 14.13
C LYS A 87 -16.41 -6.64 15.03
N GLY A 88 -16.55 -6.55 16.35
CA GLY A 88 -15.51 -6.93 17.29
C GLY A 88 -15.07 -8.38 17.13
N ASN A 89 -16.04 -9.30 17.01
CA ASN A 89 -15.76 -10.72 16.81
C ASN A 89 -15.13 -10.99 15.43
N PHE A 90 -15.60 -10.29 14.39
CA PHE A 90 -15.01 -10.36 13.07
C PHE A 90 -13.54 -9.92 13.07
N TYR A 91 -13.21 -8.75 13.64
CA TYR A 91 -11.84 -8.26 13.71
C TYR A 91 -10.95 -9.14 14.56
N LYS A 92 -11.46 -9.71 15.65
CA LYS A 92 -10.73 -10.66 16.49
C LYS A 92 -10.34 -11.91 15.67
N LYS A 93 -11.30 -12.55 15.01
CA LYS A 93 -11.06 -13.77 14.23
C LYS A 93 -10.18 -13.50 13.01
N SER A 94 -10.52 -12.51 12.20
CA SER A 94 -9.73 -12.14 11.01
C SER A 94 -8.33 -11.65 11.39
N GLY A 95 -8.17 -10.89 12.47
CA GLY A 95 -6.89 -10.43 12.96
C GLY A 95 -5.97 -11.58 13.39
N ILE A 96 -6.48 -12.59 14.10
CA ILE A 96 -5.69 -13.77 14.47
C ILE A 96 -5.26 -14.53 13.22
N ILE A 97 -6.20 -14.85 12.32
CA ILE A 97 -5.90 -15.59 11.09
C ILE A 97 -4.88 -14.84 10.24
N CYS A 98 -5.14 -13.57 9.97
CA CYS A 98 -4.25 -12.75 9.16
C CYS A 98 -2.89 -12.50 9.85
N GLY A 99 -2.87 -12.30 11.16
CA GLY A 99 -1.64 -12.14 11.93
C GLY A 99 -0.74 -13.38 11.86
N VAL A 100 -1.32 -14.56 12.05
CA VAL A 100 -0.58 -15.85 11.91
C VAL A 100 -0.08 -16.02 10.47
N THR A 101 -0.94 -15.78 9.48
CA THR A 101 -0.55 -15.91 8.06
C THR A 101 0.57 -14.92 7.70
N ALA A 102 0.49 -13.67 8.14
CA ALA A 102 1.54 -12.68 7.94
C ALA A 102 2.84 -13.09 8.63
N ALA A 103 2.79 -13.57 9.88
CA ALA A 103 3.96 -14.04 10.62
C ALA A 103 4.64 -15.22 9.93
N VAL A 104 3.87 -16.20 9.47
CA VAL A 104 4.40 -17.35 8.72
C VAL A 104 5.04 -16.92 7.41
N TRP A 105 4.41 -15.97 6.70
CA TRP A 105 4.98 -15.43 5.46
C TRP A 105 6.29 -14.67 5.72
N PHE A 106 6.36 -13.80 6.73
CA PHE A 106 7.59 -13.10 7.09
C PHE A 106 8.70 -14.07 7.55
N ALA A 107 8.35 -15.06 8.38
CA ALA A 107 9.31 -16.09 8.80
C ALA A 107 9.84 -16.86 7.58
N GLY A 108 8.98 -17.24 6.64
CA GLY A 108 9.39 -17.85 5.38
C GLY A 108 10.37 -16.98 4.58
N CYS A 109 10.09 -15.67 4.46
CA CYS A 109 10.98 -14.74 3.77
C CYS A 109 12.37 -14.63 4.46
N ILE A 110 12.40 -14.58 5.80
CA ILE A 110 13.66 -14.51 6.56
C ILE A 110 14.46 -15.81 6.44
N ILE A 111 13.80 -16.98 6.47
CA ILE A 111 14.46 -18.28 6.34
C ILE A 111 15.04 -18.47 4.94
N THR A 112 14.33 -18.02 3.91
CA THR A 112 14.79 -18.16 2.52
C THR A 112 15.84 -17.12 2.12
N HIS A 113 15.91 -15.99 2.82
CA HIS A 113 16.84 -14.89 2.58
C HIS A 113 17.47 -14.43 3.91
N PRO A 114 18.41 -15.22 4.47
CA PRO A 114 18.90 -15.04 5.85
C PRO A 114 19.78 -13.79 6.03
N GLY A 115 20.32 -13.24 4.94
CA GLY A 115 21.10 -11.98 4.97
C GLY A 115 20.19 -10.76 5.00
N VAL A 116 20.55 -9.75 5.80
CA VAL A 116 19.78 -8.48 5.85
C VAL A 116 19.67 -7.86 4.46
N GLU A 117 20.76 -7.81 3.73
CA GLU A 117 20.82 -7.27 2.37
C GLU A 117 19.99 -8.13 1.39
N GLU A 118 20.12 -9.45 1.45
CA GLU A 118 19.34 -10.40 0.63
C GLU A 118 17.84 -10.25 0.90
N PHE A 119 17.45 -10.13 2.16
CA PHE A 119 16.06 -9.91 2.54
C PHE A 119 15.51 -8.60 1.97
N PHE A 120 16.25 -7.49 2.12
CA PHE A 120 15.81 -6.20 1.59
C PHE A 120 15.75 -6.18 0.07
N ASN A 121 16.71 -6.76 -0.63
CA ASN A 121 16.72 -6.88 -2.09
C ASN A 121 15.53 -7.71 -2.57
N TYR A 122 15.25 -8.85 -1.93
CA TYR A 122 14.06 -9.65 -2.21
C TYR A 122 12.77 -8.86 -1.98
N MET A 123 12.65 -8.15 -0.86
CA MET A 123 11.46 -7.35 -0.55
C MET A 123 11.27 -6.21 -1.55
N LEU A 124 12.35 -5.57 -2.01
CA LEU A 124 12.32 -4.50 -3.01
C LEU A 124 11.88 -5.04 -4.37
N GLU A 125 12.41 -6.19 -4.79
CA GLU A 125 12.00 -6.83 -6.03
C GLU A 125 10.52 -7.21 -6.00
N GLN A 126 10.07 -7.82 -4.92
CA GLN A 126 8.67 -8.16 -4.71
C GLN A 126 7.76 -6.93 -4.58
N TYR A 127 8.31 -5.78 -4.20
CA TYR A 127 7.55 -4.53 -4.17
C TYR A 127 7.19 -4.05 -5.57
N ARG A 128 8.10 -4.19 -6.53
CA ARG A 128 7.86 -3.77 -7.92
C ARG A 128 6.83 -4.66 -8.62
N THR A 129 6.99 -5.96 -8.50
CA THR A 129 6.11 -6.95 -9.15
C THR A 129 5.67 -8.03 -8.16
N PRO A 130 4.69 -7.72 -7.31
CA PRO A 130 4.25 -8.65 -6.28
C PRO A 130 3.64 -9.91 -6.89
N GLY A 131 4.23 -11.07 -6.56
CA GLY A 131 3.62 -12.37 -6.83
C GLY A 131 2.51 -12.69 -5.83
N LEU A 132 1.77 -13.78 -6.07
CA LEU A 132 0.61 -14.16 -5.26
C LEU A 132 0.92 -14.27 -3.76
N MET A 133 2.04 -14.88 -3.39
CA MET A 133 2.44 -15.02 -1.98
C MET A 133 2.68 -13.66 -1.31
N LYS A 134 3.31 -12.73 -2.02
CA LYS A 134 3.48 -11.35 -1.55
C LYS A 134 2.14 -10.64 -1.39
N VAL A 135 1.24 -10.80 -2.36
CA VAL A 135 -0.11 -10.22 -2.30
C VAL A 135 -0.85 -10.72 -1.07
N ILE A 136 -0.85 -12.05 -0.82
CA ILE A 136 -1.49 -12.66 0.35
C ILE A 136 -0.84 -12.16 1.65
N GLY A 137 0.48 -12.24 1.75
CA GLY A 137 1.22 -11.81 2.95
C GLY A 137 0.98 -10.34 3.29
N SER A 138 1.10 -9.47 2.30
CA SER A 138 0.86 -8.02 2.49
C SER A 138 -0.60 -7.72 2.82
N PHE A 139 -1.56 -8.36 2.15
CA PHE A 139 -2.98 -8.20 2.45
C PHE A 139 -3.30 -8.65 3.88
N CYS A 140 -2.78 -9.80 4.30
CA CYS A 140 -2.94 -10.28 5.68
C CYS A 140 -2.29 -9.32 6.70
N THR A 141 -1.12 -8.76 6.39
CA THR A 141 -0.48 -7.75 7.24
C THR A 141 -1.38 -6.51 7.39
N ILE A 142 -1.92 -5.99 6.29
CA ILE A 142 -2.85 -4.85 6.30
C ILE A 142 -4.10 -5.19 7.14
N MET A 143 -4.68 -6.37 6.94
CA MET A 143 -5.86 -6.82 7.70
C MET A 143 -5.59 -6.97 9.19
N PHE A 144 -4.40 -7.46 9.55
CA PHE A 144 -3.97 -7.53 10.95
C PHE A 144 -3.84 -6.13 11.56
N VAL A 145 -3.24 -5.17 10.85
CA VAL A 145 -3.13 -3.77 11.30
C VAL A 145 -4.52 -3.13 11.45
N PHE A 146 -5.46 -3.39 10.54
CA PHE A 146 -6.86 -2.93 10.70
C PHE A 146 -7.51 -3.51 11.96
N ALA A 147 -7.35 -4.82 12.19
CA ALA A 147 -7.88 -5.46 13.40
C ALA A 147 -7.26 -4.87 14.67
N LEU A 148 -5.94 -4.68 14.68
CA LEU A 148 -5.22 -4.06 15.79
C LEU A 148 -5.70 -2.63 16.03
N SER A 149 -5.84 -1.84 14.97
CA SER A 149 -6.35 -0.46 15.04
C SER A 149 -7.76 -0.39 15.62
N PHE A 150 -8.64 -1.33 15.25
CA PHE A 150 -9.99 -1.40 15.82
C PHE A 150 -9.99 -1.55 17.35
N PHE A 151 -9.09 -2.39 17.90
CA PHE A 151 -9.00 -2.60 19.34
C PHE A 151 -8.23 -1.50 20.08
N ILE A 152 -7.29 -0.83 19.42
CA ILE A 152 -6.51 0.26 20.01
C ILE A 152 -7.29 1.57 20.00
N MET A 153 -8.21 1.79 19.03
CA MET A 153 -8.92 3.05 18.87
C MET A 153 -9.60 3.56 20.16
N PRO A 154 -10.30 2.75 20.96
CA PRO A 154 -10.91 3.22 22.22
C PRO A 154 -9.90 3.77 23.24
N VAL A 155 -8.65 3.32 23.16
CA VAL A 155 -7.56 3.84 24.02
C VAL A 155 -7.05 5.17 23.47
N VAL A 156 -6.89 5.26 22.15
CA VAL A 156 -6.44 6.47 21.44
C VAL A 156 -7.45 7.61 21.60
N GLU A 157 -8.76 7.31 21.58
CA GLU A 157 -9.84 8.29 21.80
C GLU A 157 -9.75 9.00 23.16
N LYS A 158 -9.21 8.32 24.17
CA LYS A 158 -8.97 8.94 25.49
C LYS A 158 -7.83 9.96 25.45
N TRP A 159 -6.91 9.82 24.52
CA TRP A 159 -5.81 10.76 24.30
C TRP A 159 -6.21 11.81 23.26
N LYS A 160 -6.94 12.84 23.71
CA LYS A 160 -7.54 13.88 22.86
C LYS A 160 -6.59 14.48 21.81
N PHE A 161 -5.33 14.74 22.20
CA PHE A 161 -4.35 15.30 21.25
C PHE A 161 -4.06 14.32 20.11
N GLY A 162 -3.74 13.06 20.42
CA GLY A 162 -3.47 12.03 19.41
C GLY A 162 -4.68 11.74 18.52
N TYR A 163 -5.86 11.63 19.13
CA TYR A 163 -7.10 11.42 18.39
C TYR A 163 -7.40 12.56 17.40
N ASN A 164 -7.30 13.82 17.86
CA ASN A 164 -7.51 14.98 17.01
C ASN A 164 -6.50 15.02 15.84
N LYS A 165 -5.23 14.66 16.09
CA LYS A 165 -4.19 14.60 15.06
C LYS A 165 -4.48 13.49 14.03
N LEU A 166 -4.94 12.31 14.47
CA LEU A 166 -5.37 11.23 13.58
C LEU A 166 -6.58 11.63 12.74
N CYS A 167 -7.57 12.28 13.34
CA CYS A 167 -8.73 12.81 12.59
C CYS A 167 -8.32 13.85 11.56
N TYR A 168 -7.40 14.74 11.91
CA TYR A 168 -6.82 15.72 10.99
C TYR A 168 -6.13 15.03 9.80
N TYR A 169 -5.23 14.07 10.06
CA TYR A 169 -4.56 13.32 9.02
C TYR A 169 -5.54 12.56 8.11
N SER A 170 -6.55 11.92 8.70
CA SER A 170 -7.57 11.22 7.93
C SER A 170 -8.34 12.14 6.97
N LYS A 171 -8.67 13.36 7.40
CA LYS A 171 -9.36 14.37 6.56
C LYS A 171 -8.45 14.91 5.46
N GLN A 172 -7.17 15.07 5.73
CA GLN A 172 -6.21 15.71 4.83
C GLN A 172 -5.32 14.71 4.06
N ILE A 173 -5.62 13.41 4.14
CA ILE A 173 -4.76 12.34 3.61
C ILE A 173 -4.36 12.54 2.14
N SER A 174 -5.28 13.01 1.29
CA SER A 174 -5.00 13.24 -0.13
C SER A 174 -4.04 14.43 -0.34
N LYS A 175 -4.20 15.50 0.43
CA LYS A 175 -3.30 16.67 0.39
C LYS A 175 -1.93 16.29 0.93
N MET A 176 -1.88 15.57 2.06
CA MET A 176 -0.64 15.07 2.64
C MET A 176 0.12 14.16 1.68
N TYR A 177 -0.59 13.25 1.00
CA TYR A 177 0.04 12.37 0.02
C TYR A 177 0.65 13.15 -1.16
N ALA A 178 -0.08 14.13 -1.72
CA ALA A 178 0.43 14.94 -2.82
C ALA A 178 1.66 15.77 -2.41
N VAL A 179 1.61 16.41 -1.24
CA VAL A 179 2.74 17.20 -0.71
C VAL A 179 3.91 16.29 -0.37
N HIS A 180 3.66 15.13 0.26
CA HIS A 180 4.70 14.15 0.59
C HIS A 180 5.49 13.69 -0.65
N ILE A 181 4.78 13.37 -1.74
CA ILE A 181 5.42 13.02 -3.01
C ILE A 181 6.26 14.18 -3.53
N GLY A 182 5.76 15.42 -3.50
CA GLY A 182 6.50 16.59 -3.91
C GLY A 182 7.78 16.81 -3.09
N VAL A 183 7.69 16.70 -1.76
CA VAL A 183 8.83 16.77 -0.85
C VAL A 183 9.83 15.65 -1.11
N TYR A 184 9.34 14.41 -1.31
CA TYR A 184 10.19 13.27 -1.63
C TYR A 184 10.98 13.51 -2.92
N PHE A 185 10.35 13.96 -4.01
CA PHE A 185 11.04 14.23 -5.26
C PHE A 185 12.03 15.40 -5.13
N ALA A 186 11.70 16.45 -4.38
CA ALA A 186 12.62 17.53 -4.12
C ALA A 186 13.88 17.03 -3.39
N ILE A 187 13.71 16.21 -2.35
CA ILE A 187 14.84 15.63 -1.60
C ILE A 187 15.59 14.63 -2.47
N ALA A 188 14.91 13.75 -3.22
CA ALA A 188 15.54 12.76 -4.09
C ALA A 188 16.40 13.41 -5.17
N GLY A 189 15.99 14.57 -5.71
CA GLY A 189 16.79 15.34 -6.65
C GLY A 189 18.11 15.83 -6.06
N PHE A 190 18.15 16.18 -4.75
CA PHE A 190 19.38 16.50 -4.04
C PHE A 190 20.14 15.26 -3.59
N ALA A 191 19.42 14.20 -3.22
CA ALA A 191 19.96 12.94 -2.68
C ALA A 191 20.54 12.01 -3.75
N ALA A 192 20.28 12.25 -5.03
CA ALA A 192 20.83 11.45 -6.14
C ALA A 192 22.39 11.41 -6.14
N PHE A 193 23.04 12.26 -5.36
CA PHE A 193 24.48 12.36 -5.21
C PHE A 193 25.01 11.79 -3.89
N TYR A 194 24.15 11.23 -3.03
CA TYR A 194 24.52 10.77 -1.68
C TYR A 194 24.02 9.34 -1.44
N GLU A 195 24.90 8.47 -0.97
CA GLU A 195 24.54 7.16 -0.42
C GLU A 195 24.16 7.33 1.07
N PHE A 196 22.89 7.16 1.39
CA PHE A 196 22.42 7.25 2.77
C PHE A 196 22.61 5.94 3.52
N SER A 197 23.18 6.02 4.72
CA SER A 197 23.12 4.93 5.68
C SER A 197 21.68 4.69 6.17
N VAL A 198 21.40 3.52 6.73
CA VAL A 198 20.08 3.18 7.30
C VAL A 198 19.63 4.21 8.36
N LYS A 199 20.58 4.69 9.18
CA LYS A 199 20.33 5.71 10.20
C LYS A 199 19.89 7.04 9.59
N GLU A 200 20.56 7.48 8.53
CA GLU A 200 20.21 8.71 7.82
C GLU A 200 18.86 8.58 7.12
N CYS A 201 18.57 7.42 6.50
CA CYS A 201 17.24 7.15 5.92
C CYS A 201 16.11 7.28 6.96
N LEU A 202 16.30 6.79 8.18
CA LEU A 202 15.32 6.92 9.25
C LEU A 202 15.14 8.39 9.66
N ILE A 203 16.23 9.15 9.82
CA ILE A 203 16.17 10.58 10.15
C ILE A 203 15.44 11.36 9.05
N TRP A 204 15.81 11.13 7.79
CA TRP A 204 15.17 11.78 6.65
C TRP A 204 13.68 11.39 6.52
N SER A 205 13.30 10.15 6.81
CA SER A 205 11.90 9.73 6.80
C SER A 205 11.06 10.52 7.82
N VAL A 206 11.59 10.74 9.02
CA VAL A 206 10.94 11.57 10.05
C VAL A 206 10.89 13.04 9.60
N ALA A 207 11.98 13.57 9.05
CA ALA A 207 12.04 14.95 8.56
C ALA A 207 11.01 15.19 7.44
N VAL A 208 10.89 14.28 6.48
CA VAL A 208 9.89 14.36 5.40
C VAL A 208 8.46 14.38 5.95
N LEU A 209 8.15 13.56 6.95
CA LEU A 209 6.83 13.56 7.60
C LEU A 209 6.53 14.91 8.29
N VAL A 210 7.50 15.46 9.02
CA VAL A 210 7.34 16.76 9.70
C VAL A 210 7.18 17.89 8.69
N ILE A 211 8.02 17.94 7.66
CA ILE A 211 7.93 18.95 6.58
C ILE A 211 6.58 18.86 5.87
N THR A 212 6.12 17.65 5.56
CA THR A 212 4.82 17.43 4.93
C THR A 212 3.68 17.95 5.80
N ASP A 213 3.69 17.65 7.10
CA ASP A 213 2.67 18.13 8.06
C ASP A 213 2.64 19.66 8.13
N LEU A 214 3.80 20.30 8.22
CA LEU A 214 3.92 21.75 8.26
C LEU A 214 3.42 22.41 6.97
N LEU A 215 3.80 21.89 5.80
CA LEU A 215 3.37 22.44 4.51
C LEU A 215 1.87 22.30 4.30
N VAL A 216 1.28 21.14 4.65
CA VAL A 216 -0.16 20.93 4.56
C VAL A 216 -0.92 21.85 5.52
N HIS A 217 -0.41 22.02 6.74
CA HIS A 217 -1.01 22.92 7.71
C HIS A 217 -0.97 24.39 7.23
N GLY A 218 0.16 24.84 6.69
CA GLY A 218 0.31 26.17 6.09
C GLY A 218 -0.63 26.36 4.90
N TYR A 219 -0.75 25.36 4.02
CA TYR A 219 -1.67 25.40 2.89
C TYR A 219 -3.13 25.58 3.34
N ILE A 220 -3.59 24.86 4.36
CA ILE A 220 -4.96 24.96 4.89
C ILE A 220 -5.22 26.35 5.47
N ILE A 221 -4.26 26.93 6.22
CA ILE A 221 -4.41 28.30 6.76
C ILE A 221 -4.59 29.35 5.65
N ILE A 222 -3.95 29.14 4.51
CA ILE A 222 -4.09 30.03 3.34
C ILE A 222 -5.44 29.80 2.66
N GLU A 223 -5.84 28.53 2.46
CA GLU A 223 -7.12 28.15 1.85
C GLU A 223 -8.33 28.72 2.63
N ASP A 224 -8.28 28.68 3.96
CA ASP A 224 -9.35 29.22 4.84
C ASP A 224 -9.44 30.75 4.83
N LYS A 225 -8.46 31.47 4.26
CA LYS A 225 -8.45 32.92 4.18
C LYS A 225 -8.88 33.47 2.83
N ILE A 226 -9.02 32.62 1.81
CA ILE A 226 -9.46 32.95 0.45
C ILE A 226 -10.95 32.60 0.31
#